data_6c6686ce7100ea62eeebe61ca8ebe2ee
#
_entry.id   6c6686ce7100ea62eeebe61ca8ebe2ee
#
_cell.length_a   1.000
_cell.length_b   1.000
_cell.length_c   1.000
_cell.angle_alpha   90.00
_cell.angle_beta   90.00
_cell.angle_gamma   90.00
#
_symmetry.space_group_name_H-M   'P 1'
#
loop_
_entity.id
_entity.type
_entity.pdbx_description
1 polymer ?
#
loop_
_entity_poly.entity_id
_entity_poly.type
_entity_poly.pdbx_seq_one_letter_code
_entity_poly.pdbx_strand_id
1 'polypeptide(L)'
;MNVPKLDWNRAFEFTWRILVFIGAIGIILVVSTNWNRWEGGVGSQRTTDAYLESDLTPISAKVTGYVRELPIQDYERVHKGQLLAQLVEDDYRAAVAQAQAGVETASAQAQVLRAQHELQLANVAAARAVVASTIATMEQNKRDLARQHKLLETGSSSTEASEKLSTTHAQLEAQLAQNQAQELAAGRQLAVLAAQIAQSEATIAAQRAALDTAKLNLGYTTITATQDGVLGRRQVKPGQLVGVGTQITTLVPLPNVWVIANYKETQLTHMALGQKAEITIDTFPGHRLRGHLLAFAPASGAEFALLPPDNATGNFTKVVQRIAVKIAIDDADGLADRLVPGMSVEAKVDARDGPHR
;
A
#
# COMPACT_ATOMS: atom_id res chain seq x y z
N MET A 1 93.63 -48.71 41.00
CA MET A 1 92.74 -47.95 40.11
C MET A 1 91.31 -48.40 40.35
N ASN A 2 90.57 -47.62 41.13
CA ASN A 2 89.18 -47.88 41.43
C ASN A 2 88.34 -47.25 40.32
N VAL A 3 87.60 -48.09 39.54
CA VAL A 3 86.61 -47.62 38.59
C VAL A 3 85.29 -47.49 39.35
N PRO A 4 84.63 -46.29 39.33
CA PRO A 4 83.33 -46.12 39.98
C PRO A 4 82.25 -46.90 39.21
N LYS A 5 81.58 -47.81 39.92
CA LYS A 5 80.37 -48.48 39.38
C LYS A 5 79.27 -47.44 39.17
N LEU A 6 78.91 -47.20 37.92
CA LEU A 6 77.80 -46.33 37.55
C LEU A 6 76.45 -47.04 37.96
N ASP A 7 75.72 -46.42 38.93
CA ASP A 7 74.41 -46.94 39.40
C ASP A 7 73.37 -46.81 38.32
N TRP A 8 73.24 -47.79 37.46
CA TRP A 8 72.33 -47.87 36.33
C TRP A 8 70.84 -47.70 36.73
N ASN A 9 70.49 -48.12 37.91
CA ASN A 9 69.12 -47.98 38.45
C ASN A 9 68.72 -46.52 38.69
N ARG A 10 69.63 -45.71 39.19
CA ARG A 10 69.40 -44.25 39.44
C ARG A 10 69.30 -43.49 38.09
N ALA A 11 70.12 -43.86 37.13
CA ALA A 11 70.03 -43.26 35.77
C ALA A 11 68.73 -43.61 35.05
N PHE A 12 68.23 -44.85 35.21
CA PHE A 12 66.98 -45.33 34.62
C PHE A 12 65.76 -44.66 35.28
N GLU A 13 65.74 -44.48 36.59
CA GLU A 13 64.69 -43.77 37.32
C GLU A 13 64.64 -42.29 36.92
N PHE A 14 65.80 -41.67 36.70
CA PHE A 14 65.84 -40.24 36.29
C PHE A 14 65.41 -40.03 34.85
N THR A 15 65.82 -40.90 33.94
CA THR A 15 65.36 -40.84 32.52
C THR A 15 63.87 -41.16 32.37
N TRP A 16 63.30 -42.09 33.16
CA TRP A 16 61.89 -42.35 33.19
C TRP A 16 61.07 -41.16 33.70
N ARG A 17 61.47 -40.50 34.73
CA ARG A 17 60.81 -39.28 35.25
C ARG A 17 60.88 -38.12 34.27
N ILE A 18 61.94 -37.95 33.52
CA ILE A 18 62.07 -36.92 32.47
C ILE A 18 61.11 -37.28 31.31
N LEU A 19 61.00 -38.52 30.91
CA LEU A 19 60.07 -38.99 29.83
C LEU A 19 58.61 -38.78 30.21
N VAL A 20 58.25 -39.08 31.46
CA VAL A 20 56.91 -38.81 32.00
C VAL A 20 56.59 -37.29 32.02
N PHE A 21 57.59 -36.47 32.42
CA PHE A 21 57.44 -35.00 32.41
C PHE A 21 57.29 -34.43 30.98
N ILE A 22 58.05 -34.92 30.03
CA ILE A 22 57.94 -34.53 28.61
C ILE A 22 56.58 -34.99 28.03
N GLY A 23 56.12 -36.20 28.39
CA GLY A 23 54.81 -36.69 28.04
C GLY A 23 53.65 -35.83 28.59
N ALA A 24 53.77 -35.45 29.88
CA ALA A 24 52.79 -34.59 30.51
C ALA A 24 52.74 -33.19 29.88
N ILE A 25 53.89 -32.57 29.58
CA ILE A 25 53.97 -31.29 28.85
C ILE A 25 53.41 -31.44 27.44
N GLY A 26 53.69 -32.55 26.73
CA GLY A 26 53.12 -32.84 25.43
C GLY A 26 51.58 -32.92 25.46
N ILE A 27 51.01 -33.61 26.44
CA ILE A 27 49.56 -33.68 26.64
C ILE A 27 48.97 -32.31 26.95
N ILE A 28 49.59 -31.53 27.85
CA ILE A 28 49.15 -30.17 28.18
C ILE A 28 49.18 -29.27 26.93
N LEU A 29 50.23 -29.34 26.13
CA LEU A 29 50.35 -28.60 24.86
C LEU A 29 49.25 -29.03 23.84
N VAL A 30 49.03 -30.33 23.66
CA VAL A 30 47.99 -30.85 22.81
C VAL A 30 46.60 -30.44 23.28
N VAL A 31 46.33 -30.50 24.57
CA VAL A 31 45.04 -30.07 25.16
C VAL A 31 44.90 -28.55 25.04
N SER A 32 45.92 -27.76 25.33
CA SER A 32 45.82 -26.29 25.24
C SER A 32 45.69 -25.77 23.80
N THR A 33 46.38 -26.39 22.83
CA THR A 33 46.29 -25.99 21.42
C THR A 33 45.01 -26.48 20.74
N ASN A 34 44.41 -27.56 21.23
CA ASN A 34 43.14 -28.08 20.71
C ASN A 34 41.93 -27.75 21.58
N TRP A 35 42.09 -27.00 22.68
CA TRP A 35 41.05 -26.63 23.61
C TRP A 35 39.89 -25.92 22.88
N ASN A 36 40.21 -24.96 22.00
CA ASN A 36 39.24 -24.24 21.16
C ASN A 36 38.53 -25.12 20.13
N ARG A 37 39.13 -26.26 19.73
CA ARG A 37 38.48 -27.25 18.87
C ARG A 37 37.49 -28.14 19.60
N TRP A 38 37.76 -28.40 20.90
CA TRP A 38 36.89 -29.24 21.73
C TRP A 38 35.71 -28.49 22.30
N GLU A 39 35.88 -27.22 22.62
CA GLU A 39 34.73 -26.38 23.02
C GLU A 39 33.80 -25.98 21.86
N GLY A 40 34.08 -26.35 20.62
CA GLY A 40 33.24 -26.06 19.46
C GLY A 40 33.06 -24.58 19.14
N GLY A 41 33.97 -23.72 19.69
CA GLY A 41 33.63 -22.35 20.00
C GLY A 41 33.89 -21.28 18.96
N VAL A 42 34.67 -21.48 17.91
CA VAL A 42 34.95 -20.37 16.97
C VAL A 42 34.45 -20.62 15.55
N GLY A 43 34.27 -21.87 15.18
CA GLY A 43 33.96 -22.23 13.78
C GLY A 43 32.48 -22.38 13.43
N SER A 44 31.60 -22.63 14.40
CA SER A 44 30.16 -22.74 14.15
C SER A 44 29.35 -22.37 15.41
N GLN A 45 28.33 -21.56 15.24
CA GLN A 45 27.42 -21.17 16.29
C GLN A 45 26.11 -21.95 16.18
N ARG A 46 25.67 -22.59 17.25
CA ARG A 46 24.47 -23.43 17.29
C ARG A 46 23.49 -22.93 18.33
N THR A 47 22.21 -22.95 18.00
CA THR A 47 21.13 -22.70 18.95
C THR A 47 19.97 -23.66 18.70
N THR A 48 19.36 -24.14 19.77
CA THR A 48 18.11 -24.91 19.78
C THR A 48 16.92 -24.01 20.11
N ASP A 49 17.16 -22.73 20.43
CA ASP A 49 16.13 -21.73 20.65
C ASP A 49 15.85 -21.04 19.31
N ALA A 50 15.22 -21.77 18.40
CA ALA A 50 14.87 -21.28 17.09
C ALA A 50 13.55 -21.91 16.62
N TYR A 51 12.81 -21.15 15.79
CA TYR A 51 11.53 -21.60 15.26
C TYR A 51 11.28 -21.02 13.87
N LEU A 52 10.39 -21.66 13.12
CA LEU A 52 9.91 -21.14 11.84
C LEU A 52 8.90 -20.03 12.08
N GLU A 53 8.99 -18.97 11.29
CA GLU A 53 8.07 -17.83 11.28
C GLU A 53 7.62 -17.50 9.85
N SER A 54 6.47 -16.85 9.72
CA SER A 54 5.90 -16.38 8.45
C SER A 54 5.05 -15.14 8.70
N ASP A 55 4.79 -14.34 7.67
CA ASP A 55 3.90 -13.17 7.73
C ASP A 55 2.44 -13.61 7.81
N LEU A 56 1.92 -13.78 9.01
CA LEU A 56 0.51 -14.09 9.23
C LEU A 56 -0.36 -12.90 8.84
N THR A 57 -1.23 -13.07 7.84
CA THR A 57 -2.12 -12.01 7.37
C THR A 57 -3.53 -12.22 7.91
N PRO A 58 -4.02 -11.41 8.87
CA PRO A 58 -5.41 -11.48 9.30
C PRO A 58 -6.33 -10.97 8.19
N ILE A 59 -7.29 -11.79 7.78
CA ILE A 59 -8.35 -11.41 6.83
C ILE A 59 -9.55 -10.95 7.62
N SER A 60 -9.91 -9.66 7.47
CA SER A 60 -10.98 -9.03 8.22
C SER A 60 -12.01 -8.36 7.31
N ALA A 61 -13.26 -8.25 7.77
CA ALA A 61 -14.32 -7.54 7.09
C ALA A 61 -14.04 -6.03 7.05
N LYS A 62 -14.24 -5.40 5.88
CA LYS A 62 -14.13 -3.94 5.69
C LYS A 62 -15.47 -3.21 5.83
N VAL A 63 -16.57 -3.96 5.75
CA VAL A 63 -17.96 -3.45 5.89
C VAL A 63 -18.75 -4.33 6.83
N THR A 64 -19.82 -3.79 7.40
CA THR A 64 -20.69 -4.51 8.32
C THR A 64 -21.75 -5.29 7.54
N GLY A 65 -22.05 -6.52 7.93
CA GLY A 65 -23.10 -7.31 7.30
C GLY A 65 -23.22 -8.71 7.89
N TYR A 66 -24.30 -9.41 7.56
CA TYR A 66 -24.42 -10.82 7.88
C TYR A 66 -23.62 -11.68 6.91
N VAL A 67 -22.92 -12.70 7.42
CA VAL A 67 -22.23 -13.67 6.56
C VAL A 67 -23.28 -14.52 5.85
N ARG A 68 -23.39 -14.39 4.53
CA ARG A 68 -24.28 -15.21 3.69
C ARG A 68 -23.73 -16.61 3.56
N GLU A 69 -22.49 -16.72 3.13
CA GLU A 69 -21.80 -17.99 2.92
C GLU A 69 -20.31 -17.89 3.25
N LEU A 70 -19.74 -19.04 3.59
CA LEU A 70 -18.35 -19.19 3.97
C LEU A 70 -17.83 -20.49 3.31
N PRO A 71 -17.51 -20.47 2.00
CA PRO A 71 -17.21 -21.65 1.19
C PRO A 71 -15.78 -22.19 1.43
N ILE A 72 -15.23 -21.99 2.61
CA ILE A 72 -13.89 -22.42 3.02
C ILE A 72 -13.94 -23.37 4.22
N GLN A 73 -12.91 -24.19 4.36
CA GLN A 73 -12.70 -25.06 5.52
C GLN A 73 -11.50 -24.59 6.34
N ASP A 74 -11.42 -25.04 7.59
CA ASP A 74 -10.27 -24.78 8.43
C ASP A 74 -9.05 -25.49 7.83
N TYR A 75 -7.91 -24.79 7.75
CA TYR A 75 -6.62 -25.28 7.24
C TYR A 75 -6.61 -25.62 5.74
N GLU A 76 -7.56 -25.09 4.98
CA GLU A 76 -7.63 -25.26 3.54
C GLU A 76 -6.56 -24.43 2.83
N ARG A 77 -5.98 -24.98 1.75
CA ARG A 77 -5.09 -24.23 0.85
C ARG A 77 -5.93 -23.39 -0.12
N VAL A 78 -5.60 -22.13 -0.24
CA VAL A 78 -6.32 -21.17 -1.10
C VAL A 78 -5.37 -20.45 -2.03
N HIS A 79 -5.92 -20.02 -3.16
CA HIS A 79 -5.23 -19.20 -4.15
C HIS A 79 -5.66 -17.74 -4.06
N LYS A 80 -4.77 -16.84 -4.46
CA LYS A 80 -5.07 -15.41 -4.55
C LYS A 80 -6.35 -15.16 -5.35
N GLY A 81 -7.28 -14.37 -4.79
CA GLY A 81 -8.57 -14.07 -5.38
C GLY A 81 -9.67 -15.10 -5.12
N GLN A 82 -9.37 -16.24 -4.49
CA GLN A 82 -10.37 -17.24 -4.10
C GLN A 82 -11.34 -16.63 -3.09
N LEU A 83 -12.65 -16.89 -3.25
CA LEU A 83 -13.69 -16.44 -2.34
C LEU A 83 -13.54 -17.10 -0.98
N LEU A 84 -13.45 -16.29 0.06
CA LEU A 84 -13.36 -16.74 1.46
C LEU A 84 -14.67 -16.59 2.19
N ALA A 85 -15.33 -15.45 2.03
CA ALA A 85 -16.61 -15.17 2.63
C ALA A 85 -17.41 -14.21 1.76
N GLN A 86 -18.73 -14.40 1.72
CA GLN A 86 -19.68 -13.49 1.10
C GLN A 86 -20.62 -12.94 2.18
N LEU A 87 -20.70 -11.62 2.29
CA LEU A 87 -21.68 -10.96 3.12
C LEU A 87 -23.00 -10.79 2.37
N VAL A 88 -24.10 -10.55 3.08
CA VAL A 88 -25.37 -10.15 2.46
C VAL A 88 -25.16 -8.78 1.82
N GLU A 89 -25.47 -8.69 0.53
CA GLU A 89 -25.15 -7.54 -0.32
C GLU A 89 -26.35 -6.69 -0.72
N ASP A 90 -27.56 -7.08 -0.29
CA ASP A 90 -28.80 -6.49 -0.79
C ASP A 90 -28.89 -4.99 -0.48
N ASP A 91 -28.50 -4.57 0.75
CA ASP A 91 -28.46 -3.16 1.15
C ASP A 91 -27.42 -2.36 0.34
N TYR A 92 -26.27 -2.97 0.06
CA TYR A 92 -25.19 -2.36 -0.72
C TYR A 92 -25.57 -2.24 -2.18
N ARG A 93 -26.28 -3.23 -2.76
CA ARG A 93 -26.84 -3.16 -4.12
C ARG A 93 -27.87 -2.05 -4.23
N ALA A 94 -28.75 -1.92 -3.22
CA ALA A 94 -29.73 -0.83 -3.17
C ALA A 94 -29.04 0.54 -3.11
N ALA A 95 -27.98 0.68 -2.32
CA ALA A 95 -27.17 1.90 -2.25
C ALA A 95 -26.50 2.24 -3.58
N VAL A 96 -25.98 1.25 -4.32
CA VAL A 96 -25.44 1.45 -5.68
C VAL A 96 -26.53 1.91 -6.64
N ALA A 97 -27.70 1.28 -6.61
CA ALA A 97 -28.83 1.67 -7.46
C ALA A 97 -29.29 3.11 -7.17
N GLN A 98 -29.37 3.50 -5.90
CA GLN A 98 -29.72 4.86 -5.49
C GLN A 98 -28.68 5.89 -5.98
N ALA A 99 -27.38 5.61 -5.80
CA ALA A 99 -26.32 6.49 -6.26
C ALA A 99 -26.29 6.60 -7.79
N GLN A 100 -26.58 5.52 -8.52
CA GLN A 100 -26.71 5.51 -9.97
C GLN A 100 -27.85 6.42 -10.43
N ALA A 101 -29.03 6.31 -9.82
CA ALA A 101 -30.17 7.19 -10.11
C ALA A 101 -29.83 8.69 -9.82
N GLY A 102 -29.01 8.95 -8.80
CA GLY A 102 -28.49 10.28 -8.52
C GLY A 102 -27.64 10.85 -9.68
N VAL A 103 -26.75 10.04 -10.25
CA VAL A 103 -25.97 10.44 -11.45
C VAL A 103 -26.88 10.70 -12.65
N GLU A 104 -27.88 9.85 -12.89
CA GLU A 104 -28.82 10.01 -13.99
C GLU A 104 -29.64 11.29 -13.85
N THR A 105 -30.15 11.58 -12.67
CA THR A 105 -30.89 12.82 -12.37
C THR A 105 -30.01 14.05 -12.62
N ALA A 106 -28.78 14.07 -12.11
CA ALA A 106 -27.85 15.19 -12.31
C ALA A 106 -27.49 15.36 -13.79
N SER A 107 -27.32 14.27 -14.53
CA SER A 107 -27.06 14.32 -15.98
C SER A 107 -28.23 14.81 -16.79
N ALA A 108 -29.46 14.45 -16.43
CA ALA A 108 -30.68 14.97 -17.05
C ALA A 108 -30.81 16.49 -16.83
N GLN A 109 -30.51 16.97 -15.60
CA GLN A 109 -30.50 18.41 -15.33
C GLN A 109 -29.48 19.16 -16.19
N ALA A 110 -28.28 18.62 -16.37
CA ALA A 110 -27.29 19.21 -17.27
C ALA A 110 -27.74 19.27 -18.70
N GLN A 111 -28.48 18.26 -19.20
CA GLN A 111 -29.05 18.28 -20.55
C GLN A 111 -30.10 19.38 -20.72
N VAL A 112 -30.96 19.62 -19.72
CA VAL A 112 -31.93 20.72 -19.74
C VAL A 112 -31.21 22.07 -19.86
N LEU A 113 -30.15 22.29 -19.06
CA LEU A 113 -29.37 23.53 -19.11
C LEU A 113 -28.66 23.73 -20.45
N ARG A 114 -28.14 22.65 -21.05
CA ARG A 114 -27.56 22.70 -22.40
C ARG A 114 -28.58 23.04 -23.45
N ALA A 115 -29.79 22.46 -23.40
CA ALA A 115 -30.87 22.81 -24.31
C ALA A 115 -31.31 24.27 -24.16
N GLN A 116 -31.36 24.80 -22.92
CA GLN A 116 -31.63 26.22 -22.68
C GLN A 116 -30.50 27.12 -23.23
N HIS A 117 -29.26 26.71 -23.14
CA HIS A 117 -28.12 27.42 -23.70
C HIS A 117 -28.22 27.49 -25.24
N GLU A 118 -28.57 26.38 -25.92
CA GLU A 118 -28.78 26.37 -27.37
C GLU A 118 -29.94 27.29 -27.79
N LEU A 119 -31.06 27.28 -27.05
CA LEU A 119 -32.16 28.22 -27.30
C LEU A 119 -31.69 29.68 -27.16
N GLN A 120 -30.90 29.97 -26.13
CA GLN A 120 -30.38 31.31 -25.90
C GLN A 120 -29.38 31.76 -27.00
N LEU A 121 -28.59 30.86 -27.57
CA LEU A 121 -27.77 31.13 -28.75
C LEU A 121 -28.63 31.61 -29.95
N ALA A 122 -29.74 30.94 -30.18
CA ALA A 122 -30.71 31.35 -31.21
C ALA A 122 -31.30 32.77 -30.93
N ASN A 123 -31.63 33.06 -29.67
CA ASN A 123 -32.11 34.39 -29.25
C ASN A 123 -31.07 35.48 -29.49
N VAL A 124 -29.81 35.23 -29.18
CA VAL A 124 -28.71 36.16 -29.48
C VAL A 124 -28.58 36.40 -30.99
N ALA A 125 -28.64 35.33 -31.78
CA ALA A 125 -28.60 35.46 -33.25
C ALA A 125 -29.79 36.29 -33.81
N ALA A 126 -30.99 36.09 -33.26
CA ALA A 126 -32.16 36.88 -33.61
C ALA A 126 -31.99 38.38 -33.25
N ALA A 127 -31.51 38.67 -32.02
CA ALA A 127 -31.23 40.04 -31.58
C ALA A 127 -30.18 40.71 -32.48
N ARG A 128 -29.14 40.00 -32.85
CA ARG A 128 -28.09 40.46 -33.78
C ARG A 128 -28.65 40.79 -35.18
N ALA A 129 -29.56 39.97 -35.67
CA ALA A 129 -30.21 40.24 -36.94
C ALA A 129 -31.07 41.53 -36.90
N VAL A 130 -31.75 41.80 -35.77
CA VAL A 130 -32.50 43.06 -35.57
C VAL A 130 -31.56 44.27 -35.56
N VAL A 131 -30.41 44.18 -34.86
CA VAL A 131 -29.38 45.24 -34.90
C VAL A 131 -28.89 45.48 -36.32
N ALA A 132 -28.58 44.41 -37.08
CA ALA A 132 -28.12 44.53 -38.47
C ALA A 132 -29.17 45.18 -39.37
N SER A 133 -30.44 44.83 -39.20
CA SER A 133 -31.58 45.46 -39.95
C SER A 133 -31.70 46.95 -39.64
N THR A 134 -31.56 47.31 -38.33
CA THR A 134 -31.63 48.74 -37.93
C THR A 134 -30.46 49.54 -38.49
N ILE A 135 -29.25 49.01 -38.49
CA ILE A 135 -28.08 49.61 -39.14
C ILE A 135 -28.31 49.84 -40.62
N ALA A 136 -28.83 48.87 -41.34
CA ALA A 136 -29.13 49.00 -42.77
C ALA A 136 -30.15 50.11 -43.03
N THR A 137 -31.20 50.21 -42.20
CA THR A 137 -32.21 51.29 -42.31
C THR A 137 -31.64 52.67 -42.01
N MET A 138 -30.79 52.76 -41.00
CA MET A 138 -30.08 53.98 -40.61
C MET A 138 -29.13 54.44 -41.74
N GLU A 139 -28.39 53.57 -42.36
CA GLU A 139 -27.52 53.88 -43.50
C GLU A 139 -28.30 54.32 -44.72
N GLN A 140 -29.51 53.77 -44.99
CA GLN A 140 -30.38 54.28 -46.02
C GLN A 140 -30.86 55.70 -45.69
N ASN A 141 -31.36 55.93 -44.48
CA ASN A 141 -31.80 57.25 -44.02
C ASN A 141 -30.66 58.28 -44.13
N LYS A 142 -29.41 57.96 -43.76
CA LYS A 142 -28.23 58.81 -43.88
C LYS A 142 -27.96 59.23 -45.34
N ARG A 143 -28.08 58.25 -46.27
CA ARG A 143 -27.94 58.58 -47.73
C ARG A 143 -29.05 59.51 -48.21
N ASP A 144 -30.29 59.30 -47.75
CA ASP A 144 -31.44 60.13 -48.12
C ASP A 144 -31.30 61.55 -47.53
N LEU A 145 -30.84 61.66 -46.30
CA LEU A 145 -30.57 62.93 -45.63
C LEU A 145 -29.45 63.73 -46.35
N ALA A 146 -28.36 63.08 -46.79
CA ALA A 146 -27.29 63.68 -47.55
C ALA A 146 -27.80 64.15 -48.92
N ARG A 147 -28.69 63.39 -49.57
CA ARG A 147 -29.33 63.78 -50.82
C ARG A 147 -30.24 65.02 -50.62
N GLN A 148 -31.04 65.03 -49.58
CA GLN A 148 -31.97 66.12 -49.24
C GLN A 148 -31.22 67.45 -48.94
N HIS A 149 -30.09 67.39 -48.22
CA HIS A 149 -29.22 68.53 -47.95
C HIS A 149 -28.75 69.20 -49.27
N LYS A 150 -28.30 68.37 -50.25
CA LYS A 150 -27.86 68.84 -51.57
C LYS A 150 -29.03 69.53 -52.35
N LEU A 151 -30.24 68.99 -52.24
CA LEU A 151 -31.40 69.55 -52.87
C LEU A 151 -31.85 70.90 -52.22
N LEU A 152 -31.65 70.99 -50.93
CA LEU A 152 -31.93 72.21 -50.17
C LEU A 152 -30.96 73.37 -50.57
N GLU A 153 -29.67 73.04 -50.74
CA GLU A 153 -28.65 74.01 -51.23
C GLU A 153 -28.97 74.54 -52.63
N THR A 154 -29.62 73.74 -53.48
CA THR A 154 -30.05 74.14 -54.80
C THR A 154 -31.43 74.79 -54.85
N GLY A 155 -32.09 74.99 -53.70
CA GLY A 155 -33.45 75.53 -53.61
C GLY A 155 -34.54 74.63 -54.10
N SER A 156 -34.31 73.34 -54.35
CA SER A 156 -35.23 72.39 -54.92
C SER A 156 -35.95 71.53 -53.88
N SER A 157 -35.83 71.87 -52.55
CA SER A 157 -36.51 71.13 -51.47
C SER A 157 -36.92 72.09 -50.31
N SER A 158 -37.80 71.61 -49.38
CA SER A 158 -38.24 72.38 -48.22
C SER A 158 -37.40 72.06 -46.97
N THR A 159 -37.26 73.04 -46.08
CA THR A 159 -36.64 72.83 -44.78
C THR A 159 -37.36 71.78 -43.93
N GLU A 160 -38.67 71.75 -43.99
CA GLU A 160 -39.54 70.77 -43.31
C GLU A 160 -39.18 69.29 -43.70
N ALA A 161 -38.90 69.02 -44.98
CA ALA A 161 -38.49 67.67 -45.41
C ALA A 161 -37.13 67.25 -44.86
N SER A 162 -36.17 68.21 -44.74
CA SER A 162 -34.85 67.97 -44.12
C SER A 162 -35.00 67.68 -42.61
N GLU A 163 -35.78 68.51 -41.92
CA GLU A 163 -36.03 68.34 -40.48
C GLU A 163 -36.71 67.00 -40.17
N LYS A 164 -37.68 66.57 -41.01
CA LYS A 164 -38.33 65.29 -40.86
C LYS A 164 -37.33 64.14 -40.97
N LEU A 165 -36.41 64.13 -41.95
CA LEU A 165 -35.38 63.12 -42.12
C LEU A 165 -34.37 63.15 -40.96
N SER A 166 -34.02 64.33 -40.48
CA SER A 166 -33.11 64.50 -39.29
C SER A 166 -33.75 63.89 -38.02
N THR A 167 -35.06 64.17 -37.82
CA THR A 167 -35.80 63.62 -36.69
C THR A 167 -35.87 62.06 -36.79
N THR A 168 -36.11 61.56 -38.03
CA THR A 168 -36.11 60.12 -38.26
C THR A 168 -34.73 59.52 -37.99
N HIS A 169 -33.63 60.21 -38.34
CA HIS A 169 -32.28 59.77 -38.04
C HIS A 169 -32.05 59.61 -36.55
N ALA A 170 -32.41 60.64 -35.76
CA ALA A 170 -32.29 60.60 -34.30
C ALA A 170 -33.14 59.48 -33.67
N GLN A 171 -34.33 59.20 -34.23
CA GLN A 171 -35.17 58.08 -33.80
C GLN A 171 -34.48 56.73 -34.07
N LEU A 172 -33.84 56.56 -35.26
CA LEU A 172 -33.14 55.34 -35.64
C LEU A 172 -31.87 55.12 -34.80
N GLU A 173 -31.16 56.19 -34.41
CA GLU A 173 -30.03 56.13 -33.47
C GLU A 173 -30.47 55.61 -32.09
N ALA A 174 -31.57 56.16 -31.57
CA ALA A 174 -32.12 55.72 -30.29
C ALA A 174 -32.58 54.23 -30.36
N GLN A 175 -33.22 53.84 -31.50
CA GLN A 175 -33.64 52.47 -31.75
C GLN A 175 -32.44 51.50 -31.87
N LEU A 176 -31.36 51.91 -32.52
CA LEU A 176 -30.10 51.13 -32.58
C LEU A 176 -29.51 50.92 -31.21
N ALA A 177 -29.42 51.97 -30.40
CA ALA A 177 -28.91 51.85 -29.01
C ALA A 177 -29.75 50.90 -28.16
N GLN A 178 -31.11 50.93 -28.33
CA GLN A 178 -32.02 50.01 -27.65
C GLN A 178 -31.79 48.56 -28.11
N ASN A 179 -31.68 48.32 -29.42
CA ASN A 179 -31.49 46.97 -29.97
C ASN A 179 -30.10 46.39 -29.58
N GLN A 180 -29.05 47.23 -29.56
CA GLN A 180 -27.74 46.84 -29.08
C GLN A 180 -27.74 46.46 -27.58
N ALA A 181 -28.47 47.23 -26.76
CA ALA A 181 -28.65 46.88 -25.35
C ALA A 181 -29.39 45.53 -25.19
N GLN A 182 -30.40 45.22 -26.03
CA GLN A 182 -31.07 43.92 -26.01
C GLN A 182 -30.15 42.80 -26.45
N GLU A 183 -29.32 42.98 -27.50
CA GLU A 183 -28.32 41.98 -27.94
C GLU A 183 -27.33 41.73 -26.80
N LEU A 184 -26.83 42.78 -26.13
CA LEU A 184 -25.93 42.64 -25.00
C LEU A 184 -26.57 41.88 -23.82
N ALA A 185 -27.82 42.18 -23.49
CA ALA A 185 -28.56 41.51 -22.44
C ALA A 185 -28.74 40.01 -22.76
N ALA A 186 -29.11 39.69 -24.00
CA ALA A 186 -29.20 38.30 -24.46
C ALA A 186 -27.85 37.54 -24.38
N GLY A 187 -26.76 38.24 -24.75
CA GLY A 187 -25.39 37.71 -24.62
C GLY A 187 -24.95 37.49 -23.19
N ARG A 188 -25.32 38.37 -22.24
CA ARG A 188 -25.03 38.17 -20.81
C ARG A 188 -25.76 36.98 -20.23
N GLN A 189 -26.96 36.68 -20.69
CA GLN A 189 -27.70 35.50 -20.27
C GLN A 189 -26.99 34.18 -20.67
N LEU A 190 -26.24 34.14 -21.78
CA LEU A 190 -25.38 33.01 -22.13
C LEU A 190 -24.31 32.73 -21.08
N ALA A 191 -23.65 33.79 -20.56
CA ALA A 191 -22.65 33.63 -19.52
C ALA A 191 -23.24 33.01 -18.21
N VAL A 192 -24.47 33.41 -17.87
CA VAL A 192 -25.21 32.83 -16.73
C VAL A 192 -25.47 31.36 -16.94
N LEU A 193 -25.99 31.01 -18.13
CA LEU A 193 -26.26 29.59 -18.48
C LEU A 193 -24.98 28.77 -18.52
N ALA A 194 -23.87 29.31 -19.05
CA ALA A 194 -22.56 28.65 -19.03
C ALA A 194 -22.08 28.35 -17.59
N ALA A 195 -22.23 29.31 -16.67
CA ALA A 195 -21.90 29.11 -15.27
C ALA A 195 -22.80 28.03 -14.61
N GLN A 196 -24.11 28.01 -14.94
CA GLN A 196 -25.04 26.97 -14.46
C GLN A 196 -24.70 25.59 -15.01
N ILE A 197 -24.27 25.48 -16.25
CA ILE A 197 -23.79 24.23 -16.85
C ILE A 197 -22.55 23.74 -16.09
N ALA A 198 -21.56 24.61 -15.87
CA ALA A 198 -20.36 24.26 -15.12
C ALA A 198 -20.68 23.79 -13.68
N GLN A 199 -21.63 24.44 -13.00
CA GLN A 199 -22.12 24.00 -11.70
C GLN A 199 -22.77 22.61 -11.77
N SER A 200 -23.60 22.37 -12.78
CA SER A 200 -24.25 21.06 -12.96
C SER A 200 -23.24 19.95 -13.26
N GLU A 201 -22.19 20.23 -14.03
CA GLU A 201 -21.08 19.30 -14.29
C GLU A 201 -20.32 18.93 -13.00
N ALA A 202 -20.07 19.90 -12.12
CA ALA A 202 -19.50 19.66 -10.79
C ALA A 202 -20.42 18.77 -9.93
N THR A 203 -21.75 18.97 -10.03
CA THR A 203 -22.73 18.12 -9.35
C THR A 203 -22.68 16.69 -9.89
N ILE A 204 -22.58 16.48 -11.21
CA ILE A 204 -22.41 15.14 -11.80
C ILE A 204 -21.14 14.47 -11.28
N ALA A 205 -20.02 15.21 -11.19
CA ALA A 205 -18.78 14.67 -10.66
C ALA A 205 -18.92 14.22 -9.19
N ALA A 206 -19.62 15.00 -8.36
CA ALA A 206 -19.92 14.63 -6.98
C ALA A 206 -20.79 13.36 -6.88
N GLN A 207 -21.84 13.24 -7.70
CA GLN A 207 -22.70 12.05 -7.73
C GLN A 207 -21.96 10.80 -8.24
N ARG A 208 -21.03 10.95 -9.19
CA ARG A 208 -20.17 9.85 -9.64
C ARG A 208 -19.24 9.37 -8.52
N ALA A 209 -18.63 10.26 -7.77
CA ALA A 209 -17.81 9.89 -6.61
C ALA A 209 -18.63 9.14 -5.53
N ALA A 210 -19.88 9.55 -5.30
CA ALA A 210 -20.80 8.83 -4.42
C ALA A 210 -21.12 7.42 -4.93
N LEU A 211 -21.38 7.29 -6.24
CA LEU A 211 -21.60 6.00 -6.90
C LEU A 211 -20.37 5.08 -6.78
N ASP A 212 -19.17 5.60 -6.99
CA ASP A 212 -17.93 4.82 -6.86
C ASP A 212 -17.71 4.35 -5.43
N THR A 213 -18.00 5.18 -4.44
CA THR A 213 -18.00 4.79 -3.02
C THR A 213 -18.99 3.67 -2.73
N ALA A 214 -20.21 3.74 -3.25
CA ALA A 214 -21.20 2.70 -3.08
C ALA A 214 -20.75 1.37 -3.73
N LYS A 215 -20.15 1.42 -4.92
CA LYS A 215 -19.58 0.25 -5.63
C LYS A 215 -18.41 -0.37 -4.86
N LEU A 216 -17.51 0.44 -4.27
CA LEU A 216 -16.44 -0.05 -3.43
C LEU A 216 -16.98 -0.78 -2.19
N ASN A 217 -17.98 -0.21 -1.54
CA ASN A 217 -18.62 -0.84 -0.38
C ASN A 217 -19.29 -2.17 -0.74
N LEU A 218 -19.95 -2.23 -1.90
CA LEU A 218 -20.49 -3.48 -2.45
C LEU A 218 -19.37 -4.48 -2.72
N GLY A 219 -18.25 -4.05 -3.31
CA GLY A 219 -17.07 -4.91 -3.53
C GLY A 219 -16.50 -5.49 -2.24
N TYR A 220 -16.57 -4.74 -1.14
CA TYR A 220 -16.08 -5.21 0.17
C TYR A 220 -16.99 -6.26 0.83
N THR A 221 -18.20 -6.49 0.32
CA THR A 221 -19.04 -7.62 0.77
C THR A 221 -18.50 -8.97 0.33
N THR A 222 -17.67 -8.99 -0.71
CA THR A 222 -16.98 -10.18 -1.22
C THR A 222 -15.55 -10.20 -0.67
N ILE A 223 -15.27 -11.11 0.25
CA ILE A 223 -13.97 -11.23 0.93
C ILE A 223 -13.18 -12.34 0.25
N THR A 224 -12.03 -11.99 -0.34
CA THR A 224 -11.17 -12.91 -1.10
C THR A 224 -9.79 -13.02 -0.49
N ALA A 225 -9.07 -14.09 -0.81
CA ALA A 225 -7.69 -14.28 -0.43
C ALA A 225 -6.78 -13.25 -1.12
N THR A 226 -5.92 -12.58 -0.35
CA THR A 226 -5.01 -11.54 -0.85
C THR A 226 -3.78 -12.11 -1.56
N GLN A 227 -3.41 -13.35 -1.22
CA GLN A 227 -2.26 -14.10 -1.76
C GLN A 227 -2.49 -15.60 -1.62
N ASP A 228 -1.64 -16.42 -2.23
CA ASP A 228 -1.66 -17.86 -2.05
C ASP A 228 -1.21 -18.25 -0.63
N GLY A 229 -1.78 -19.32 -0.09
CA GLY A 229 -1.42 -19.76 1.24
C GLY A 229 -2.37 -20.80 1.81
N VAL A 230 -2.26 -21.02 3.12
CA VAL A 230 -3.12 -21.92 3.89
C VAL A 230 -3.90 -21.09 4.92
N LEU A 231 -5.20 -21.33 5.01
CA LEU A 231 -6.05 -20.66 5.99
C LEU A 231 -5.81 -21.21 7.38
N GLY A 232 -5.90 -20.34 8.36
CA GLY A 232 -6.03 -20.73 9.75
C GLY A 232 -7.47 -21.16 10.09
N ARG A 233 -7.78 -21.19 11.38
CA ARG A 233 -9.12 -21.51 11.86
C ARG A 233 -10.08 -20.34 11.53
N ARG A 234 -11.28 -20.68 11.07
CA ARG A 234 -12.38 -19.71 10.88
C ARG A 234 -12.83 -19.15 12.21
N GLN A 235 -13.03 -17.82 12.29
CA GLN A 235 -13.49 -17.16 13.51
C GLN A 235 -14.97 -16.75 13.44
N VAL A 236 -15.59 -16.90 12.26
CA VAL A 236 -16.99 -16.54 12.01
C VAL A 236 -17.77 -17.71 11.44
N LYS A 237 -19.09 -17.63 11.50
CA LYS A 237 -20.02 -18.65 10.99
C LYS A 237 -21.03 -18.02 10.02
N PRO A 238 -21.56 -18.79 9.06
CA PRO A 238 -22.70 -18.34 8.25
C PRO A 238 -23.87 -17.89 9.14
N GLY A 239 -24.53 -16.79 8.77
CA GLY A 239 -25.59 -16.15 9.55
C GLY A 239 -25.10 -15.23 10.67
N GLN A 240 -23.82 -15.16 10.96
CA GLN A 240 -23.27 -14.27 11.96
C GLN A 240 -23.15 -12.83 11.43
N LEU A 241 -23.50 -11.83 12.28
CA LEU A 241 -23.22 -10.43 12.01
C LEU A 241 -21.73 -10.14 12.24
N VAL A 242 -21.07 -9.53 11.26
CA VAL A 242 -19.69 -9.04 11.36
C VAL A 242 -19.65 -7.54 11.18
N GLY A 243 -18.78 -6.86 11.91
CA GLY A 243 -18.51 -5.43 11.78
C GLY A 243 -17.17 -5.16 11.12
N VAL A 244 -16.89 -3.89 10.85
CA VAL A 244 -15.59 -3.46 10.35
C VAL A 244 -14.46 -3.89 11.29
N GLY A 245 -13.42 -4.54 10.77
CA GLY A 245 -12.30 -5.07 11.55
C GLY A 245 -12.53 -6.46 12.15
N THR A 246 -13.74 -7.04 12.04
CA THR A 246 -13.98 -8.42 12.51
C THR A 246 -13.15 -9.38 11.67
N GLN A 247 -12.28 -10.15 12.34
CA GLN A 247 -11.44 -11.14 11.70
C GLN A 247 -12.25 -12.36 11.26
N ILE A 248 -12.12 -12.73 10.00
CA ILE A 248 -12.79 -13.91 9.41
C ILE A 248 -11.92 -15.15 9.59
N THR A 249 -10.64 -15.03 9.22
CA THR A 249 -9.62 -16.08 9.33
C THR A 249 -8.23 -15.42 9.28
N THR A 250 -7.18 -16.24 9.40
CA THR A 250 -5.79 -15.81 9.17
C THR A 250 -5.26 -16.54 7.95
N LEU A 251 -4.57 -15.86 7.06
CA LEU A 251 -3.89 -16.45 5.92
C LEU A 251 -2.40 -16.59 6.24
N VAL A 252 -1.88 -17.79 6.09
CA VAL A 252 -0.46 -18.15 6.23
C VAL A 252 0.12 -18.32 4.83
N PRO A 253 1.02 -17.45 4.38
CA PRO A 253 1.58 -17.51 3.01
C PRO A 253 2.66 -18.59 2.90
N LEU A 254 2.26 -19.83 2.77
CA LEU A 254 3.18 -20.95 2.50
C LEU A 254 3.50 -21.02 0.99
N PRO A 255 4.75 -21.31 0.62
CA PRO A 255 5.88 -21.79 1.44
C PRO A 255 6.79 -20.69 2.00
N ASN A 256 6.37 -19.42 2.05
CA ASN A 256 7.22 -18.31 2.50
C ASN A 256 7.42 -18.34 4.02
N VAL A 257 8.42 -19.09 4.46
CA VAL A 257 8.82 -19.19 5.87
C VAL A 257 10.31 -18.88 6.02
N TRP A 258 10.68 -18.40 7.19
CA TRP A 258 12.07 -18.16 7.60
C TRP A 258 12.28 -18.65 9.01
N VAL A 259 13.54 -18.74 9.44
CA VAL A 259 13.88 -19.12 10.81
C VAL A 259 14.18 -17.86 11.63
N ILE A 260 13.62 -17.79 12.82
CA ILE A 260 14.06 -16.89 13.89
C ILE A 260 14.84 -17.72 14.87
N ALA A 261 16.14 -17.44 14.98
CA ALA A 261 17.06 -18.16 15.85
C ALA A 261 17.65 -17.23 16.92
N ASN A 262 17.42 -17.54 18.17
CA ASN A 262 17.88 -16.73 19.31
C ASN A 262 19.27 -17.15 19.74
N TYR A 263 20.27 -16.36 19.41
CA TYR A 263 21.67 -16.59 19.82
C TYR A 263 22.01 -15.76 21.05
N LYS A 264 22.92 -16.28 21.88
CA LYS A 264 23.50 -15.51 22.98
C LYS A 264 24.34 -14.36 22.42
N GLU A 265 24.35 -13.21 23.08
CA GLU A 265 25.17 -12.04 22.70
C GLU A 265 26.64 -12.43 22.43
N THR A 266 27.20 -13.32 23.23
CA THR A 266 28.58 -13.82 23.09
C THR A 266 28.84 -14.63 21.82
N GLN A 267 27.79 -15.20 21.20
CA GLN A 267 27.88 -15.97 19.97
C GLN A 267 27.89 -15.08 18.72
N LEU A 268 27.33 -13.86 18.83
CA LEU A 268 27.23 -12.92 17.70
C LEU A 268 28.57 -12.32 17.26
N THR A 269 29.60 -12.37 18.11
CA THR A 269 30.93 -11.76 17.84
C THR A 269 31.52 -12.21 16.49
N HIS A 270 31.20 -13.43 16.06
CA HIS A 270 31.74 -14.03 14.83
C HIS A 270 30.68 -14.24 13.74
N MET A 271 29.47 -13.73 13.97
CA MET A 271 28.37 -13.84 13.00
C MET A 271 28.27 -12.60 12.11
N ALA A 272 28.09 -12.81 10.81
CA ALA A 272 27.92 -11.76 9.82
C ALA A 272 26.78 -12.09 8.84
N LEU A 273 26.20 -11.07 8.25
CA LEU A 273 25.16 -11.22 7.24
C LEU A 273 25.68 -12.03 6.05
N GLY A 274 24.84 -12.89 5.48
CA GLY A 274 25.18 -13.74 4.34
C GLY A 274 25.90 -15.05 4.71
N GLN A 275 26.31 -15.27 5.98
CA GLN A 275 26.88 -16.55 6.39
C GLN A 275 25.91 -17.70 6.23
N LYS A 276 26.43 -18.87 5.81
CA LYS A 276 25.65 -20.08 5.61
C LYS A 276 25.14 -20.64 6.93
N ALA A 277 23.90 -21.08 6.90
CA ALA A 277 23.24 -21.72 8.02
C ALA A 277 22.72 -23.12 7.62
N GLU A 278 22.93 -24.09 8.46
CA GLU A 278 22.31 -25.41 8.42
C GLU A 278 21.16 -25.44 9.44
N ILE A 279 19.97 -25.83 9.00
CA ILE A 279 18.77 -25.84 9.82
C ILE A 279 18.24 -27.27 9.86
N THR A 280 18.03 -27.78 11.08
CA THR A 280 17.41 -29.09 11.29
C THR A 280 16.08 -28.91 11.98
N ILE A 281 15.04 -29.57 11.49
CA ILE A 281 13.68 -29.47 12.01
C ILE A 281 13.39 -30.68 12.88
N ASP A 282 12.92 -30.47 14.09
CA ASP A 282 12.65 -31.55 15.03
C ASP A 282 11.58 -32.54 14.50
N THR A 283 10.60 -32.01 13.75
CA THR A 283 9.51 -32.81 13.15
C THR A 283 9.98 -33.71 12.00
N PHE A 284 11.10 -33.38 11.33
CA PHE A 284 11.60 -34.09 10.16
C PHE A 284 13.06 -34.53 10.36
N PRO A 285 13.31 -35.52 11.22
CA PRO A 285 14.67 -35.96 11.52
C PRO A 285 15.34 -36.53 10.26
N GLY A 286 16.60 -36.15 10.04
CA GLY A 286 17.38 -36.57 8.87
C GLY A 286 17.38 -35.60 7.69
N HIS A 287 16.48 -34.62 7.66
CA HIS A 287 16.48 -33.53 6.68
C HIS A 287 17.31 -32.34 7.18
N ARG A 288 18.10 -31.76 6.28
CA ARG A 288 18.94 -30.59 6.56
C ARG A 288 18.66 -29.49 5.56
N LEU A 289 17.96 -28.46 6.02
CA LEU A 289 17.70 -27.28 5.22
C LEU A 289 18.95 -26.41 5.20
N ARG A 290 19.13 -25.71 4.09
CA ARG A 290 20.21 -24.75 3.91
C ARG A 290 19.63 -23.35 3.81
N GLY A 291 20.34 -22.41 4.41
CA GLY A 291 19.95 -21.03 4.39
C GLY A 291 21.13 -20.11 4.64
N HIS A 292 20.85 -18.82 4.77
CA HIS A 292 21.85 -17.83 5.11
C HIS A 292 21.30 -16.79 6.07
N LEU A 293 22.18 -16.12 6.80
CA LEU A 293 21.83 -15.03 7.70
C LEU A 293 21.34 -13.83 6.91
N LEU A 294 20.09 -13.41 7.15
CA LEU A 294 19.47 -12.29 6.48
C LEU A 294 19.54 -11.00 7.30
N ALA A 295 19.31 -11.07 8.61
CA ALA A 295 19.29 -9.90 9.49
C ALA A 295 19.52 -10.27 10.96
N PHE A 296 20.01 -9.29 11.72
CA PHE A 296 20.04 -9.33 13.19
C PHE A 296 18.92 -8.43 13.73
N ALA A 297 18.27 -8.86 14.83
CA ALA A 297 17.34 -7.98 15.52
C ALA A 297 18.08 -6.74 16.08
N PRO A 298 17.48 -5.55 16.01
CA PRO A 298 18.13 -4.31 16.45
C PRO A 298 18.22 -4.19 17.99
N ALA A 299 17.52 -5.05 18.74
CA ALA A 299 17.53 -5.10 20.20
C ALA A 299 17.35 -6.53 20.71
N SER A 300 17.64 -6.76 21.98
CA SER A 300 17.43 -8.05 22.64
C SER A 300 15.94 -8.36 22.81
N GLY A 301 15.58 -9.64 22.93
CA GLY A 301 14.21 -10.05 23.20
C GLY A 301 13.60 -9.46 24.48
N ALA A 302 14.45 -9.10 25.46
CA ALA A 302 14.03 -8.47 26.69
C ALA A 302 13.50 -7.03 26.48
N GLU A 303 14.09 -6.27 25.54
CA GLU A 303 13.65 -4.90 25.20
C GLU A 303 12.31 -4.89 24.46
N PHE A 304 12.00 -5.95 23.69
CA PHE A 304 10.72 -6.09 22.99
C PHE A 304 9.64 -6.78 23.82
N ALA A 305 9.99 -7.25 25.05
CA ALA A 305 9.01 -7.90 25.91
C ALA A 305 8.02 -6.88 26.50
N LEU A 306 6.74 -7.24 26.54
CA LEU A 306 5.68 -6.40 27.12
C LEU A 306 5.92 -6.10 28.63
N LEU A 307 6.63 -7.00 29.33
CA LEU A 307 7.06 -6.86 30.70
C LEU A 307 8.57 -7.17 30.73
N PRO A 308 9.44 -6.15 30.66
CA PRO A 308 10.87 -6.36 30.81
C PRO A 308 11.18 -7.02 32.17
N PRO A 309 12.14 -7.94 32.23
CA PRO A 309 12.53 -8.54 33.49
C PRO A 309 13.14 -7.48 34.43
N ASP A 310 12.39 -7.08 35.46
CA ASP A 310 12.86 -6.14 36.49
C ASP A 310 13.45 -6.93 37.66
N ASN A 311 14.67 -6.58 38.06
CA ASN A 311 15.32 -7.16 39.24
C ASN A 311 14.82 -6.44 40.49
N ALA A 312 13.79 -6.96 41.14
CA ALA A 312 13.15 -6.41 42.35
C ALA A 312 14.13 -6.22 43.54
N THR A 313 15.38 -6.69 43.45
CA THR A 313 16.37 -6.66 44.55
C THR A 313 17.43 -5.57 44.42
N GLY A 314 17.37 -4.70 43.39
CA GLY A 314 18.35 -3.58 43.23
C GLY A 314 19.78 -3.96 42.89
N ASN A 315 20.14 -5.25 42.79
CA ASN A 315 21.42 -5.72 42.34
C ASN A 315 21.43 -6.04 40.87
N PHE A 316 22.22 -5.32 40.07
CA PHE A 316 22.41 -5.59 38.65
C PHE A 316 23.22 -6.89 38.47
N THR A 317 22.57 -7.98 38.16
CA THR A 317 23.21 -9.22 37.70
C THR A 317 23.34 -9.20 36.20
N LYS A 318 24.54 -9.27 35.65
CA LYS A 318 24.78 -9.38 34.22
C LYS A 318 24.25 -10.73 33.73
N VAL A 319 23.07 -10.72 33.08
CA VAL A 319 22.49 -11.90 32.41
C VAL A 319 22.81 -11.81 30.93
N VAL A 320 23.33 -12.89 30.34
CA VAL A 320 23.61 -12.96 28.90
C VAL A 320 22.30 -12.83 28.15
N GLN A 321 22.18 -11.76 27.36
CA GLN A 321 21.00 -11.50 26.55
C GLN A 321 20.98 -12.38 25.31
N ARG A 322 19.76 -12.66 24.78
CA ARG A 322 19.58 -13.33 23.50
C ARG A 322 19.13 -12.32 22.45
N ILE A 323 19.70 -12.40 21.27
CA ILE A 323 19.39 -11.57 20.12
C ILE A 323 18.86 -12.48 19.02
N ALA A 324 17.71 -12.13 18.47
CA ALA A 324 17.10 -12.88 17.39
C ALA A 324 17.86 -12.62 16.08
N VAL A 325 18.10 -13.69 15.34
CA VAL A 325 18.75 -13.69 14.03
C VAL A 325 17.76 -14.27 13.04
N LYS A 326 17.45 -13.52 12.00
CA LYS A 326 16.60 -13.98 10.90
C LYS A 326 17.44 -14.71 9.87
N ILE A 327 17.08 -15.97 9.57
CA ILE A 327 17.77 -16.83 8.61
C ILE A 327 16.79 -17.15 7.49
N ALA A 328 17.15 -16.79 6.26
CA ALA A 328 16.40 -17.20 5.07
C ALA A 328 16.66 -18.67 4.75
N ILE A 329 15.66 -19.37 4.27
CA ILE A 329 15.78 -20.74 3.80
C ILE A 329 15.96 -20.71 2.29
N ASP A 330 17.12 -21.15 1.80
CA ASP A 330 17.45 -21.19 0.38
C ASP A 330 17.06 -22.54 -0.25
N ASP A 331 17.23 -23.62 0.52
CA ASP A 331 16.90 -24.99 0.11
C ASP A 331 16.17 -25.70 1.25
N ALA A 332 14.94 -26.06 0.98
CA ALA A 332 14.05 -26.72 1.95
C ALA A 332 14.11 -28.24 1.88
N ASP A 333 15.07 -28.84 1.15
CA ASP A 333 15.24 -30.30 1.02
C ASP A 333 13.92 -31.05 0.65
N GLY A 334 13.12 -30.45 -0.26
CA GLY A 334 11.82 -31.00 -0.68
C GLY A 334 10.67 -30.82 0.33
N LEU A 335 10.90 -30.16 1.46
CA LEU A 335 9.90 -29.98 2.52
C LEU A 335 9.15 -28.65 2.45
N ALA A 336 9.38 -27.79 1.44
CA ALA A 336 8.86 -26.43 1.36
C ALA A 336 7.36 -26.29 1.70
N ASP A 337 6.53 -27.19 1.17
CA ASP A 337 5.07 -27.22 1.41
C ASP A 337 4.65 -27.77 2.77
N ARG A 338 5.59 -28.35 3.53
CA ARG A 338 5.33 -28.98 4.83
C ARG A 338 5.88 -28.19 6.01
N LEU A 339 6.61 -27.10 5.72
CA LEU A 339 7.14 -26.19 6.72
C LEU A 339 6.02 -25.30 7.24
N VAL A 340 5.73 -25.37 8.53
CA VAL A 340 4.65 -24.60 9.17
C VAL A 340 5.26 -23.65 10.20
N PRO A 341 4.86 -22.35 10.22
CA PRO A 341 5.27 -21.42 11.27
C PRO A 341 4.99 -21.97 12.67
N GLY A 342 5.92 -21.75 13.60
CA GLY A 342 5.87 -22.27 14.96
C GLY A 342 6.55 -23.64 15.15
N MET A 343 7.01 -24.30 14.10
CA MET A 343 7.84 -25.51 14.24
C MET A 343 9.17 -25.16 14.88
N SER A 344 9.60 -25.96 15.87
CA SER A 344 10.90 -25.85 16.50
C SER A 344 11.98 -26.38 15.56
N VAL A 345 13.08 -25.64 15.52
CA VAL A 345 14.24 -25.97 14.70
C VAL A 345 15.52 -25.77 15.48
N GLU A 346 16.55 -26.44 15.04
CA GLU A 346 17.91 -26.16 15.46
C GLU A 346 18.65 -25.47 14.32
N ALA A 347 19.26 -24.32 14.62
CA ALA A 347 20.00 -23.53 13.66
C ALA A 347 21.50 -23.56 14.00
N LYS A 348 22.32 -23.90 12.99
CA LYS A 348 23.77 -23.92 13.07
C LYS A 348 24.35 -23.01 12.00
N VAL A 349 25.03 -21.93 12.39
CA VAL A 349 25.66 -20.96 11.49
C VAL A 349 27.15 -21.27 11.40
N ASP A 350 27.69 -21.30 10.18
CA ASP A 350 29.13 -21.42 9.95
C ASP A 350 29.80 -20.04 10.07
N ALA A 351 30.44 -19.81 11.19
CA ALA A 351 31.10 -18.53 11.51
C ALA A 351 32.53 -18.42 10.93
N ARG A 352 33.03 -19.42 10.18
CA ARG A 352 34.38 -19.42 9.59
C ARG A 352 34.52 -18.49 8.40
N ASP A 353 33.43 -18.26 7.66
CA ASP A 353 33.38 -17.42 6.46
C ASP A 353 33.05 -15.94 6.77
N GLY A 354 33.25 -15.47 7.99
CA GLY A 354 33.05 -14.07 8.35
C GLY A 354 34.14 -13.16 7.78
N PRO A 355 33.84 -11.87 7.53
CA PRO A 355 34.85 -10.93 7.07
C PRO A 355 35.97 -10.84 8.14
N HIS A 356 37.16 -11.25 7.76
CA HIS A 356 38.35 -10.97 8.54
C HIS A 356 38.47 -9.44 8.66
N ARG A 357 38.30 -8.92 9.89
CA ARG A 357 38.64 -7.53 10.22
C ARG A 357 40.16 -7.40 10.30
#